data_553a8162ad2de5df4ead46d4960e0341
#
_entry.id   553a8162ad2de5df4ead46d4960e0341
#
_cell.length_a   1.000
_cell.length_b   1.000
_cell.length_c   1.000
_cell.angle_alpha   90.00
_cell.angle_beta   90.00
_cell.angle_gamma   90.00
#
_symmetry.space_group_name_H-M   'P 1'
#
loop_
_entity.id
_entity.type
_entity.pdbx_description
1 polymer ?
#
loop_
_entity_poly.entity_id
_entity_poly.type
_entity_poly.pdbx_seq_one_letter_code
_entity_poly.pdbx_strand_id
1 'polypeptide(L)'
;MGRKARAARWPGGKIPASLCRTALTMQQEILINYTPQETRVAVVENGAVQELHVERALERGQVGDIYLGKVVRVLPGMQSAFIDIGAQRTAFLHVADVWQPPAAGEAPAAQRSAPQRPIEKLVFEGQALMVQVIKDAIGAKGARLSTQISIAGRMLVFLPQEAHVGISQKIAPAQRESLRQRVQALAQQAALESGGRARGGFIVRTNAEDADDAALAEDIAYLRKTWACIREAASRTPPGALLRQDLCLMQRVLRDMAGEHTQSIRIDSQEQLQRLLRFGNEFMPQAARLLSHYSGERPIFDLYGIDEEITRALGRRVELKSGGYLVIDQTEALTTIDVNTGAFTGARNFGETIFKTNLEAAQAIARQLRLRNLGGIIIVDFIDMATPEHQQAVLAELRRQLARDRVKTTAADGFSPLGLLELTRKRTRESLAQMLSQPCPLCQGSGRVRTARTVAYDILREILREAHQFNPREFRIVAHPAVIALLQDEESQHLASLSDHIGKPISLQAESSLGLESFDVALS
;
A
#
# COMPACT_ATOMS: atom_id res chain seq x y z
N MET A 1 41.26 -53.06 -26.13
CA MET A 1 42.26 -51.97 -26.15
C MET A 1 41.68 -50.78 -25.39
N GLY A 2 42.13 -50.60 -24.16
CA GLY A 2 41.64 -49.57 -23.24
C GLY A 2 42.41 -48.28 -23.41
N ARG A 3 41.70 -47.19 -23.25
CA ARG A 3 42.32 -45.89 -22.94
C ARG A 3 41.73 -45.35 -21.62
N LYS A 4 42.58 -45.43 -20.57
CA LYS A 4 42.35 -44.77 -19.26
C LYS A 4 42.47 -43.25 -19.43
N ALA A 5 41.43 -42.50 -19.11
CA ALA A 5 41.51 -41.07 -18.97
C ALA A 5 42.19 -40.71 -17.64
N ARG A 6 43.27 -39.95 -17.71
CA ARG A 6 44.03 -39.42 -16.56
C ARG A 6 43.27 -38.27 -15.95
N ALA A 7 42.99 -38.37 -14.66
CA ALA A 7 42.54 -37.25 -13.84
C ALA A 7 43.68 -36.23 -13.70
N ALA A 8 43.45 -34.99 -14.13
CA ALA A 8 44.36 -33.87 -13.90
C ALA A 8 44.21 -33.39 -12.45
N ARG A 9 45.28 -33.54 -11.65
CA ARG A 9 45.43 -32.90 -10.33
C ARG A 9 45.72 -31.40 -10.54
N TRP A 10 44.92 -30.55 -9.94
CA TRP A 10 45.21 -29.11 -9.79
C TRP A 10 46.18 -28.90 -8.62
N PRO A 11 47.28 -28.13 -8.78
CA PRO A 11 48.17 -27.81 -7.68
C PRO A 11 47.53 -26.77 -6.77
N GLY A 12 47.63 -26.98 -5.46
CA GLY A 12 47.10 -26.10 -4.42
C GLY A 12 47.73 -24.69 -4.45
N GLY A 13 47.07 -23.76 -5.05
CA GLY A 13 47.31 -22.31 -4.92
C GLY A 13 46.23 -21.70 -4.07
N LYS A 14 46.61 -20.97 -3.01
CA LYS A 14 45.73 -20.16 -2.21
C LYS A 14 45.02 -19.17 -3.15
N ILE A 15 43.70 -19.24 -3.22
CA ILE A 15 42.86 -18.26 -3.92
C ILE A 15 43.14 -16.90 -3.29
N PRO A 16 43.55 -15.87 -4.06
CA PRO A 16 43.79 -14.54 -3.49
C PRO A 16 42.45 -13.98 -2.97
N ALA A 17 42.50 -13.44 -1.77
CA ALA A 17 41.34 -12.87 -1.07
C ALA A 17 40.65 -11.68 -1.80
N SER A 18 41.20 -11.23 -2.94
CA SER A 18 40.67 -10.18 -3.79
C SER A 18 39.54 -10.65 -4.73
N LEU A 19 39.31 -11.93 -4.92
CA LEU A 19 38.26 -12.48 -5.79
C LEU A 19 36.93 -12.82 -5.03
N CYS A 20 36.92 -12.67 -3.72
CA CYS A 20 35.76 -13.01 -2.90
C CYS A 20 34.93 -11.78 -2.43
N ARG A 21 35.08 -10.61 -3.06
CA ARG A 21 34.32 -9.36 -2.78
C ARG A 21 33.77 -8.72 -4.05
N THR A 22 33.17 -9.45 -4.94
CA THR A 22 32.05 -8.95 -5.71
C THR A 22 30.82 -9.18 -4.85
N ALA A 23 30.61 -8.30 -3.87
CA ALA A 23 29.28 -8.06 -3.38
C ALA A 23 28.43 -7.83 -4.65
N LEU A 24 27.46 -8.68 -4.92
CA LEU A 24 26.42 -8.46 -5.92
C LEU A 24 25.76 -7.14 -5.51
N THR A 25 26.25 -6.02 -6.06
CA THR A 25 25.65 -4.71 -5.87
C THR A 25 24.24 -4.82 -6.42
N MET A 26 23.27 -4.70 -5.54
CA MET A 26 21.86 -4.76 -5.93
C MET A 26 21.62 -3.62 -6.92
N GLN A 27 21.31 -3.98 -8.16
CA GLN A 27 21.02 -3.02 -9.22
C GLN A 27 19.54 -2.70 -9.16
N GLN A 28 19.22 -1.47 -8.77
CA GLN A 28 17.84 -0.97 -8.75
C GLN A 28 17.63 -0.01 -9.92
N GLU A 29 16.60 -0.24 -10.70
CA GLU A 29 16.09 0.67 -11.72
C GLU A 29 14.67 1.12 -11.35
N ILE A 30 14.35 2.38 -11.62
CA ILE A 30 13.01 2.93 -11.40
C ILE A 30 12.45 3.32 -12.76
N LEU A 31 11.29 2.79 -13.10
CA LEU A 31 10.62 3.00 -14.38
C LEU A 31 9.34 3.79 -14.13
N ILE A 32 9.17 4.89 -14.85
CA ILE A 32 8.01 5.78 -14.74
C ILE A 32 7.29 5.78 -16.08
N ASN A 33 6.06 5.30 -16.06
CA ASN A 33 5.13 5.39 -17.18
C ASN A 33 4.09 6.47 -16.86
N TYR A 34 3.97 7.45 -17.73
CA TYR A 34 3.12 8.60 -17.54
C TYR A 34 2.05 8.71 -18.62
N THR A 35 0.80 8.86 -18.17
CA THR A 35 -0.30 9.39 -18.98
C THR A 35 -0.96 10.54 -18.23
N PRO A 36 -1.70 11.44 -18.88
CA PRO A 36 -2.43 12.53 -18.21
C PRO A 36 -3.40 12.05 -17.11
N GLN A 37 -3.93 10.83 -17.27
CA GLN A 37 -4.90 10.22 -16.35
C GLN A 37 -4.25 9.48 -15.20
N GLU A 38 -3.08 8.86 -15.45
CA GLU A 38 -2.45 7.96 -14.50
C GLU A 38 -0.93 8.00 -14.62
N THR A 39 -0.26 8.02 -13.47
CA THR A 39 1.21 7.82 -13.37
C THR A 39 1.46 6.49 -12.69
N ARG A 40 2.25 5.63 -13.34
CA ARG A 40 2.67 4.33 -12.79
C ARG A 40 4.18 4.32 -12.60
N VAL A 41 4.64 3.82 -11.45
CA VAL A 41 6.06 3.71 -11.12
C VAL A 41 6.36 2.29 -10.68
N ALA A 42 7.30 1.64 -11.34
CA ALA A 42 7.79 0.33 -10.98
C ALA A 42 9.24 0.41 -10.49
N VAL A 43 9.52 -0.22 -9.36
CA VAL A 43 10.88 -0.42 -8.83
C VAL A 43 11.30 -1.83 -9.22
N VAL A 44 12.37 -1.92 -10.01
CA VAL A 44 12.92 -3.19 -10.51
C VAL A 44 14.27 -3.44 -9.84
N GLU A 45 14.45 -4.59 -9.21
CA GLU A 45 15.70 -5.04 -8.61
C GLU A 45 16.16 -6.32 -9.33
N ASN A 46 17.36 -6.31 -9.90
CA ASN A 46 17.93 -7.45 -10.63
C ASN A 46 16.96 -8.04 -11.68
N GLY A 47 16.28 -7.18 -12.43
CA GLY A 47 15.35 -7.60 -13.48
C GLY A 47 13.96 -8.06 -13.00
N ALA A 48 13.67 -8.02 -11.70
CA ALA A 48 12.37 -8.40 -11.15
C ALA A 48 11.67 -7.20 -10.50
N VAL A 49 10.38 -7.01 -10.80
CA VAL A 49 9.55 -5.96 -10.20
C VAL A 49 9.37 -6.24 -8.71
N GLN A 50 9.72 -5.28 -7.88
CA GLN A 50 9.62 -5.37 -6.43
C GLN A 50 8.51 -4.52 -5.85
N GLU A 51 8.29 -3.34 -6.42
CA GLU A 51 7.25 -2.43 -5.97
C GLU A 51 6.55 -1.82 -7.17
N LEU A 52 5.25 -1.63 -7.03
CA LEU A 52 4.43 -0.90 -7.99
C LEU A 52 3.69 0.23 -7.27
N HIS A 53 3.72 1.41 -7.84
CA HIS A 53 3.00 2.57 -7.35
C HIS A 53 2.16 3.13 -8.48
N VAL A 54 0.90 3.42 -8.19
CA VAL A 54 -0.06 4.01 -9.13
C VAL A 54 -0.63 5.26 -8.50
N GLU A 55 -0.76 6.33 -9.28
CA GLU A 55 -1.42 7.58 -8.87
C GLU A 55 -2.30 8.05 -10.03
N ARG A 56 -3.60 8.07 -9.82
CA ARG A 56 -4.58 8.55 -10.79
C ARG A 56 -4.88 10.01 -10.54
N ALA A 57 -4.96 10.79 -11.62
CA ALA A 57 -5.14 12.24 -11.53
C ALA A 57 -6.43 12.64 -10.78
N LEU A 58 -7.54 11.91 -11.02
CA LEU A 58 -8.85 12.16 -10.39
C LEU A 58 -8.99 11.58 -8.97
N GLU A 59 -8.16 10.60 -8.61
CA GLU A 59 -8.21 9.91 -7.31
C GLU A 59 -7.03 10.31 -6.41
N ARG A 60 -6.30 11.38 -6.79
CA ARG A 60 -5.17 11.85 -6.01
C ARG A 60 -5.63 12.28 -4.62
N GLY A 61 -5.09 11.64 -3.58
CA GLY A 61 -5.33 11.99 -2.19
C GLY A 61 -4.79 13.38 -1.85
N GLN A 62 -5.39 13.99 -0.85
CA GLN A 62 -5.02 15.32 -0.32
C GLN A 62 -4.09 15.23 0.90
N VAL A 63 -3.76 14.01 1.35
CA VAL A 63 -2.89 13.80 2.53
C VAL A 63 -1.55 14.49 2.31
N GLY A 64 -1.19 15.38 3.26
CA GLY A 64 0.01 16.20 3.18
C GLY A 64 -0.22 17.62 2.65
N ASP A 65 -1.31 17.86 1.94
CA ASP A 65 -1.68 19.18 1.43
C ASP A 65 -1.95 20.16 2.59
N ILE A 66 -1.52 21.39 2.41
CA ILE A 66 -1.67 22.46 3.41
C ILE A 66 -2.61 23.52 2.86
N TYR A 67 -3.64 23.83 3.62
CA TYR A 67 -4.67 24.82 3.30
C TYR A 67 -4.71 25.95 4.30
N LEU A 68 -5.18 27.12 3.87
CA LEU A 68 -5.71 28.14 4.76
C LEU A 68 -7.20 27.90 4.94
N GLY A 69 -7.58 27.06 5.91
CA GLY A 69 -8.98 26.70 6.14
C GLY A 69 -9.74 27.79 6.90
N LYS A 70 -11.07 27.83 6.71
CA LYS A 70 -12.00 28.68 7.46
C LYS A 70 -12.84 27.82 8.38
N VAL A 71 -12.86 28.13 9.67
CA VAL A 71 -13.72 27.43 10.65
C VAL A 71 -15.17 27.76 10.35
N VAL A 72 -15.97 26.76 9.98
CA VAL A 72 -17.39 26.91 9.66
C VAL A 72 -18.23 26.75 10.91
N ARG A 73 -17.91 25.73 11.73
CA ARG A 73 -18.69 25.40 12.94
C ARG A 73 -17.79 24.71 13.97
N VAL A 74 -18.01 25.08 15.24
CA VAL A 74 -17.38 24.40 16.39
C VAL A 74 -18.42 23.55 17.10
N LEU A 75 -18.06 22.32 17.44
CA LEU A 75 -18.91 21.33 18.13
C LEU A 75 -18.27 20.93 19.47
N PRO A 76 -18.55 21.65 20.57
CA PRO A 76 -17.96 21.37 21.88
C PRO A 76 -18.26 19.97 22.38
N GLY A 77 -19.47 19.44 22.17
CA GLY A 77 -19.86 18.11 22.60
C GLY A 77 -19.08 16.96 21.94
N MET A 78 -18.49 17.21 20.75
CA MET A 78 -17.62 16.27 20.03
C MET A 78 -16.14 16.65 20.10
N GLN A 79 -15.80 17.71 20.81
CA GLN A 79 -14.44 18.27 20.88
C GLN A 79 -13.81 18.44 19.49
N SER A 80 -14.56 19.01 18.54
CA SER A 80 -14.18 19.05 17.13
C SER A 80 -14.70 20.31 16.45
N ALA A 81 -14.11 20.64 15.29
CA ALA A 81 -14.56 21.73 14.43
C ALA A 81 -14.65 21.26 12.97
N PHE A 82 -15.60 21.81 12.23
CA PHE A 82 -15.68 21.69 10.78
C PHE A 82 -14.99 22.88 10.12
N ILE A 83 -14.12 22.56 9.15
CA ILE A 83 -13.28 23.54 8.46
C ILE A 83 -13.54 23.46 6.95
N ASP A 84 -13.81 24.58 6.35
CA ASP A 84 -13.86 24.73 4.90
C ASP A 84 -12.43 24.90 4.36
N ILE A 85 -12.03 24.00 3.45
CA ILE A 85 -10.75 24.00 2.74
C ILE A 85 -10.94 24.21 1.23
N GLY A 86 -12.13 24.66 0.79
CA GLY A 86 -12.45 24.79 -0.64
C GLY A 86 -12.77 23.48 -1.35
N ALA A 87 -12.90 22.37 -0.62
CA ALA A 87 -13.32 21.08 -1.15
C ALA A 87 -14.85 20.94 -1.18
N GLN A 88 -15.36 19.95 -1.91
CA GLN A 88 -16.83 19.71 -1.97
C GLN A 88 -17.49 19.48 -0.59
N ARG A 89 -16.69 19.04 0.39
CA ARG A 89 -17.16 18.76 1.76
C ARG A 89 -16.26 19.44 2.78
N THR A 90 -16.86 19.90 3.88
CA THR A 90 -16.12 20.43 5.02
C THR A 90 -15.24 19.35 5.64
N ALA A 91 -14.02 19.71 6.00
CA ALA A 91 -13.07 18.83 6.65
C ALA A 91 -13.22 18.87 8.19
N PHE A 92 -12.69 17.87 8.86
CA PHE A 92 -12.86 17.63 10.29
C PHE A 92 -11.55 17.85 11.05
N LEU A 93 -11.58 18.70 12.07
CA LEU A 93 -10.47 18.94 12.99
C LEU A 93 -10.87 18.54 14.40
N HIS A 94 -10.18 17.54 14.97
CA HIS A 94 -10.39 17.13 16.35
C HIS A 94 -9.45 17.88 17.31
N VAL A 95 -9.85 18.11 18.55
CA VAL A 95 -9.05 18.83 19.56
C VAL A 95 -7.64 18.22 19.76
N ALA A 96 -7.50 16.90 19.66
CA ALA A 96 -6.23 16.21 19.75
C ALA A 96 -5.25 16.54 18.60
N ASP A 97 -5.76 17.02 17.46
CA ASP A 97 -4.99 17.39 16.28
C ASP A 97 -4.72 18.92 16.21
N VAL A 98 -5.18 19.66 17.22
CA VAL A 98 -4.89 21.09 17.37
C VAL A 98 -3.59 21.25 18.14
N TRP A 99 -2.60 21.87 17.49
CA TRP A 99 -1.33 22.20 18.14
C TRP A 99 -1.56 23.26 19.23
N GLN A 100 -0.97 23.03 20.39
CA GLN A 100 -1.01 23.97 21.52
C GLN A 100 0.43 24.32 21.93
N PRO A 101 0.74 25.62 22.13
CA PRO A 101 2.05 25.97 22.64
C PRO A 101 2.28 25.38 24.03
N PRO A 102 3.51 24.88 24.32
CA PRO A 102 3.83 24.37 25.66
C PRO A 102 3.60 25.43 26.73
N ALA A 103 3.09 25.02 27.88
CA ALA A 103 3.03 25.92 29.02
C ALA A 103 4.45 26.34 29.44
N ALA A 104 4.60 27.60 29.84
CA ALA A 104 5.92 28.14 30.20
C ALA A 104 6.50 27.32 31.37
N GLY A 105 7.62 26.60 31.11
CA GLY A 105 8.33 25.82 32.11
C GLY A 105 8.17 24.29 32.03
N GLU A 106 7.33 23.75 31.14
CA GLU A 106 7.16 22.30 31.00
C GLU A 106 8.14 21.68 30.01
N ALA A 107 8.76 20.56 30.41
CA ALA A 107 9.60 19.76 29.51
C ALA A 107 8.77 19.06 28.42
N PRO A 108 9.30 18.82 27.20
CA PRO A 108 8.56 18.25 26.05
C PRO A 108 7.89 16.89 26.31
N ALA A 109 8.37 16.14 27.31
CA ALA A 109 7.81 14.83 27.69
C ALA A 109 6.50 14.91 28.49
N ALA A 110 6.26 16.04 29.21
CA ALA A 110 5.06 16.23 30.03
C ALA A 110 3.80 16.61 29.20
N GLN A 111 3.96 17.00 27.94
CA GLN A 111 2.87 17.43 27.06
C GLN A 111 1.86 16.33 26.72
N ARG A 112 2.24 15.06 26.81
CA ARG A 112 1.33 13.93 26.50
C ARG A 112 0.30 13.66 27.61
N SER A 113 0.49 14.22 28.80
CA SER A 113 -0.35 14.03 29.98
C SER A 113 -1.03 15.31 30.48
N ALA A 114 -0.79 16.47 29.87
CA ALA A 114 -1.48 17.71 30.23
C ALA A 114 -2.96 17.65 29.83
N PRO A 115 -3.90 18.16 30.65
CA PRO A 115 -5.31 18.18 30.30
C PRO A 115 -5.51 19.04 29.04
N GLN A 116 -6.10 18.43 28.00
CA GLN A 116 -6.39 19.12 26.75
C GLN A 116 -7.40 20.26 27.01
N ARG A 117 -7.09 21.45 26.52
CA ARG A 117 -8.04 22.57 26.57
C ARG A 117 -9.23 22.25 25.65
N PRO A 118 -10.47 22.57 26.06
CA PRO A 118 -11.66 22.38 25.22
C PRO A 118 -11.54 23.09 23.88
N ILE A 119 -12.11 22.51 22.81
CA ILE A 119 -11.98 23.00 21.44
C ILE A 119 -12.46 24.45 21.28
N GLU A 120 -13.53 24.84 21.99
CA GLU A 120 -14.10 26.17 21.97
C GLU A 120 -13.20 27.27 22.56
N LYS A 121 -12.13 26.88 23.29
CA LYS A 121 -11.10 27.81 23.77
C LYS A 121 -9.90 27.92 22.81
N LEU A 122 -9.83 27.06 21.81
CA LEU A 122 -8.73 26.98 20.87
C LEU A 122 -9.08 27.55 19.50
N VAL A 123 -10.33 27.38 19.06
CA VAL A 123 -10.82 27.80 17.75
C VAL A 123 -12.22 28.40 17.85
N PHE A 124 -12.53 29.38 17.00
CA PHE A 124 -13.83 30.02 16.92
C PHE A 124 -14.35 30.10 15.48
N GLU A 125 -15.65 30.20 15.32
CA GLU A 125 -16.29 30.26 14.01
C GLU A 125 -15.85 31.50 13.22
N GLY A 126 -15.59 31.31 11.93
CA GLY A 126 -15.05 32.35 11.03
C GLY A 126 -13.54 32.52 11.06
N GLN A 127 -12.83 31.89 11.99
CA GLN A 127 -11.37 31.98 12.09
C GLN A 127 -10.69 31.34 10.87
N ALA A 128 -9.64 32.01 10.35
CA ALA A 128 -8.74 31.42 9.38
C ALA A 128 -7.63 30.64 10.10
N LEU A 129 -7.43 29.40 9.72
CA LEU A 129 -6.42 28.49 10.29
C LEU A 129 -5.61 27.82 9.21
N MET A 130 -4.29 27.80 9.36
CA MET A 130 -3.44 26.93 8.53
C MET A 130 -3.59 25.51 9.02
N VAL A 131 -4.01 24.62 8.12
CA VAL A 131 -4.30 23.20 8.42
C VAL A 131 -3.67 22.29 7.38
N GLN A 132 -3.27 21.11 7.80
CA GLN A 132 -2.74 20.05 6.94
C GLN A 132 -3.68 18.85 6.97
N VAL A 133 -3.91 18.24 5.81
CA VAL A 133 -4.69 17.02 5.69
C VAL A 133 -3.84 15.84 6.18
N ILE A 134 -4.35 15.10 7.17
CA ILE A 134 -3.69 13.90 7.72
C ILE A 134 -4.37 12.59 7.31
N LYS A 135 -5.64 12.66 6.87
CA LYS A 135 -6.38 11.55 6.26
C LYS A 135 -7.33 12.09 5.21
N ASP A 136 -7.42 11.40 4.08
CA ASP A 136 -8.37 11.73 3.03
C ASP A 136 -9.83 11.54 3.47
N ALA A 137 -10.73 12.17 2.74
CA ALA A 137 -12.16 11.93 2.88
C ALA A 137 -12.49 10.48 2.51
N ILE A 138 -13.33 9.82 3.31
CA ILE A 138 -13.75 8.44 3.06
C ILE A 138 -15.27 8.36 3.13
N GLY A 139 -15.91 7.95 2.05
CA GLY A 139 -17.35 7.82 1.95
C GLY A 139 -18.06 9.15 2.28
N ALA A 140 -18.91 9.16 3.30
CA ALA A 140 -19.64 10.36 3.75
C ALA A 140 -18.82 11.29 4.67
N LYS A 141 -17.62 10.89 5.14
CA LYS A 141 -16.81 11.65 6.08
C LYS A 141 -15.83 12.57 5.34
N GLY A 142 -15.76 13.85 5.74
CA GLY A 142 -14.77 14.79 5.25
C GLY A 142 -13.32 14.43 5.65
N ALA A 143 -12.34 15.07 5.01
CA ALA A 143 -10.93 14.89 5.31
C ALA A 143 -10.63 15.25 6.77
N ARG A 144 -9.68 14.52 7.40
CA ARG A 144 -9.20 14.85 8.75
C ARG A 144 -8.01 15.78 8.68
N LEU A 145 -8.06 16.82 9.47
CA LEU A 145 -7.07 17.88 9.51
C LEU A 145 -6.26 17.87 10.81
N SER A 146 -5.07 18.50 10.74
CA SER A 146 -4.27 18.88 11.89
C SER A 146 -3.78 20.32 11.72
N THR A 147 -3.66 21.06 12.80
CA THR A 147 -2.95 22.35 12.81
C THR A 147 -1.44 22.18 13.05
N GLN A 148 -1.00 21.00 13.44
CA GLN A 148 0.41 20.65 13.53
C GLN A 148 0.96 20.36 12.13
N ILE A 149 1.56 21.39 11.53
CA ILE A 149 2.13 21.28 10.18
C ILE A 149 3.43 20.49 10.22
N SER A 150 3.59 19.57 9.29
CA SER A 150 4.81 18.78 9.08
C SER A 150 5.19 18.78 7.60
N ILE A 151 6.44 19.13 7.28
CA ILE A 151 6.95 19.18 5.91
C ILE A 151 8.04 18.13 5.77
N ALA A 152 7.79 17.10 4.95
CA ALA A 152 8.73 16.03 4.73
C ALA A 152 9.77 16.41 3.67
N GLY A 153 11.04 16.40 4.06
CA GLY A 153 12.21 16.40 3.19
C GLY A 153 12.69 14.97 2.88
N ARG A 154 13.87 14.86 2.32
CA ARG A 154 14.50 13.57 2.03
C ARG A 154 15.01 12.89 3.30
N MET A 155 15.72 13.61 4.14
CA MET A 155 16.39 13.12 5.36
C MET A 155 15.72 13.57 6.63
N LEU A 156 15.01 14.69 6.59
CA LEU A 156 14.39 15.36 7.72
C LEU A 156 12.89 15.58 7.50
N VAL A 157 12.14 15.72 8.59
CA VAL A 157 10.80 16.31 8.59
C VAL A 157 10.85 17.58 9.40
N PHE A 158 10.43 18.69 8.83
CA PHE A 158 10.40 19.98 9.50
C PHE A 158 9.08 20.20 10.23
N LEU A 159 9.16 20.63 11.47
CA LEU A 159 8.03 20.95 12.35
C LEU A 159 8.11 22.44 12.73
N PRO A 160 7.42 23.33 12.00
CA PRO A 160 7.56 24.78 12.19
C PRO A 160 7.20 25.28 13.59
N GLN A 161 6.32 24.56 14.27
CA GLN A 161 5.75 24.94 15.56
C GLN A 161 6.51 24.36 16.76
N GLU A 162 7.40 23.41 16.53
CA GLU A 162 8.20 22.76 17.57
C GLU A 162 9.64 23.26 17.56
N ALA A 163 10.37 23.09 18.67
CA ALA A 163 11.75 23.58 18.78
C ALA A 163 12.77 22.44 19.00
N HIS A 164 12.31 21.18 19.07
CA HIS A 164 13.18 20.04 19.38
C HIS A 164 13.57 19.23 18.14
N VAL A 165 14.67 18.47 18.26
CA VAL A 165 15.10 17.50 17.25
C VAL A 165 14.74 16.10 17.72
N GLY A 166 13.75 15.49 17.04
CA GLY A 166 13.37 14.08 17.21
C GLY A 166 14.20 13.18 16.30
N ILE A 167 14.32 11.89 16.64
CA ILE A 167 15.01 10.89 15.82
C ILE A 167 14.09 9.70 15.58
N SER A 168 14.08 9.19 14.34
CA SER A 168 13.34 7.96 14.01
C SER A 168 13.76 6.80 14.91
N GLN A 169 12.78 6.09 15.45
CA GLN A 169 13.02 4.89 16.28
C GLN A 169 13.66 3.73 15.50
N LYS A 170 13.68 3.80 14.17
CA LYS A 170 14.32 2.79 13.31
C LYS A 170 15.85 2.94 13.25
N ILE A 171 16.40 4.11 13.57
CA ILE A 171 17.85 4.36 13.61
C ILE A 171 18.44 3.68 14.85
N ALA A 172 19.62 3.09 14.71
CA ALA A 172 20.31 2.40 15.79
C ALA A 172 20.53 3.32 17.01
N PRO A 173 20.28 2.86 18.26
CA PRO A 173 20.39 3.68 19.46
C PRO A 173 21.75 4.40 19.60
N ALA A 174 22.84 3.74 19.19
CA ALA A 174 24.20 4.27 19.26
C ALA A 174 24.43 5.51 18.38
N GLN A 175 23.70 5.63 17.27
CA GLN A 175 23.85 6.75 16.32
C GLN A 175 22.90 7.93 16.61
N ARG A 176 21.83 7.70 17.40
CA ARG A 176 20.79 8.71 17.61
C ARG A 176 21.30 10.00 18.22
N GLU A 177 22.17 9.90 19.23
CA GLU A 177 22.65 11.10 19.92
C GLU A 177 23.59 11.91 19.04
N SER A 178 24.50 11.26 18.31
CA SER A 178 25.39 11.93 17.35
C SER A 178 24.59 12.65 16.26
N LEU A 179 23.59 11.99 15.64
CA LEU A 179 22.74 12.60 14.63
C LEU A 179 21.92 13.78 15.18
N ARG A 180 21.43 13.67 16.43
CA ARG A 180 20.71 14.77 17.09
C ARG A 180 21.59 16.01 17.20
N GLN A 181 22.82 15.85 17.70
CA GLN A 181 23.76 16.95 17.89
C GLN A 181 24.16 17.60 16.55
N ARG A 182 24.44 16.78 15.52
CA ARG A 182 24.75 17.25 14.17
C ARG A 182 23.61 18.10 13.59
N VAL A 183 22.38 17.56 13.56
CA VAL A 183 21.22 18.28 13.03
C VAL A 183 20.91 19.52 13.85
N GLN A 184 21.09 19.49 15.17
CA GLN A 184 20.89 20.65 16.02
C GLN A 184 21.91 21.77 15.73
N ALA A 185 23.19 21.43 15.55
CA ALA A 185 24.22 22.37 15.19
C ALA A 185 23.97 23.03 13.81
N LEU A 186 23.67 22.21 12.79
CA LEU A 186 23.34 22.70 11.45
C LEU A 186 22.07 23.56 11.42
N ALA A 187 21.03 23.17 12.18
CA ALA A 187 19.82 23.97 12.31
C ALA A 187 20.06 25.32 13.01
N GLN A 188 20.96 25.38 14.01
CA GLN A 188 21.36 26.63 14.67
C GLN A 188 22.16 27.53 13.74
N GLN A 189 23.13 26.97 13.01
CA GLN A 189 23.92 27.73 12.03
C GLN A 189 23.01 28.36 10.96
N ALA A 190 22.13 27.58 10.34
CA ALA A 190 21.18 28.06 9.35
C ALA A 190 20.15 29.07 9.92
N ALA A 191 19.88 29.04 11.24
CA ALA A 191 19.05 30.05 11.90
C ALA A 191 19.80 31.40 12.05
N LEU A 192 21.09 31.37 12.38
CA LEU A 192 21.94 32.56 12.48
C LEU A 192 22.09 33.26 11.14
N GLU A 193 22.34 32.51 10.07
CA GLU A 193 22.40 33.00 8.68
C GLU A 193 21.10 33.67 8.23
N SER A 194 19.96 33.22 8.75
CA SER A 194 18.64 33.79 8.48
C SER A 194 18.22 34.94 9.42
N GLY A 195 19.16 35.54 10.16
CA GLY A 195 18.90 36.65 11.07
C GLY A 195 18.16 36.26 12.36
N GLY A 196 18.35 35.05 12.87
CA GLY A 196 17.83 34.58 14.16
C GLY A 196 16.31 34.33 14.22
N ARG A 197 15.58 34.54 13.13
CA ARG A 197 14.09 34.38 13.06
C ARG A 197 13.59 32.98 12.75
N ALA A 198 14.48 32.04 12.44
CA ALA A 198 14.11 30.70 12.00
C ALA A 198 13.85 29.79 13.20
N ARG A 199 12.62 29.82 13.73
CA ARG A 199 12.11 28.81 14.68
C ARG A 199 11.65 27.57 13.93
N GLY A 200 11.71 26.40 14.57
CA GLY A 200 11.22 25.12 14.07
C GLY A 200 12.12 23.97 14.49
N GLY A 201 11.53 22.81 14.70
CA GLY A 201 12.22 21.56 15.03
C GLY A 201 12.31 20.63 13.82
N PHE A 202 13.03 19.53 14.00
CA PHE A 202 13.22 18.52 12.96
C PHE A 202 13.03 17.12 13.51
N ILE A 203 12.54 16.20 12.67
CA ILE A 203 12.59 14.76 12.94
C ILE A 203 13.53 14.15 11.90
N VAL A 204 14.56 13.45 12.39
CA VAL A 204 15.52 12.73 11.55
C VAL A 204 14.88 11.43 11.05
N ARG A 205 14.82 11.26 9.72
CA ARG A 205 14.31 10.05 9.06
C ARG A 205 15.42 8.99 8.99
N THR A 206 15.03 7.74 8.73
CA THR A 206 15.97 6.62 8.54
C THR A 206 16.97 6.84 7.43
N ASN A 207 16.57 7.54 6.35
CA ASN A 207 17.47 7.86 5.23
C ASN A 207 18.65 8.78 5.60
N ALA A 208 18.65 9.33 6.81
CA ALA A 208 19.70 10.20 7.31
C ALA A 208 20.80 9.45 8.09
N GLU A 209 20.68 8.12 8.26
CA GLU A 209 21.59 7.35 9.10
C GLU A 209 23.06 7.50 8.66
N ASP A 210 23.31 7.40 7.33
CA ASP A 210 24.64 7.53 6.72
C ASP A 210 24.87 8.87 6.01
N ALA A 211 23.97 9.87 6.23
CA ALA A 211 24.06 11.17 5.56
C ALA A 211 25.23 12.00 6.07
N ASP A 212 25.90 12.69 5.15
CA ASP A 212 26.89 13.71 5.48
C ASP A 212 26.25 15.03 5.94
N ASP A 213 27.04 15.93 6.51
CA ASP A 213 26.54 17.21 7.02
C ASP A 213 26.07 18.14 5.89
N ALA A 214 26.67 18.03 4.70
CA ALA A 214 26.30 18.84 3.54
C ALA A 214 24.87 18.48 3.08
N ALA A 215 24.54 17.18 2.96
CA ALA A 215 23.22 16.73 2.58
C ALA A 215 22.14 17.06 3.63
N LEU A 216 22.48 16.99 4.92
CA LEU A 216 21.59 17.44 5.99
C LEU A 216 21.33 18.95 5.94
N ALA A 217 22.38 19.76 5.68
CA ALA A 217 22.26 21.21 5.55
C ALA A 217 21.41 21.62 4.33
N GLU A 218 21.58 20.93 3.18
CA GLU A 218 20.74 21.13 1.99
C GLU A 218 19.26 20.86 2.30
N ASP A 219 18.95 19.76 2.99
CA ASP A 219 17.56 19.41 3.35
C ASP A 219 16.96 20.44 4.33
N ILE A 220 17.75 20.93 5.30
CA ILE A 220 17.34 22.00 6.22
C ILE A 220 17.02 23.29 5.44
N ALA A 221 17.88 23.69 4.50
CA ALA A 221 17.69 24.89 3.69
C ALA A 221 16.43 24.78 2.83
N TYR A 222 16.23 23.65 2.17
CA TYR A 222 15.01 23.33 1.40
C TYR A 222 13.74 23.46 2.24
N LEU A 223 13.71 22.79 3.40
CA LEU A 223 12.54 22.77 4.28
C LEU A 223 12.17 24.16 4.80
N ARG A 224 13.17 24.95 5.15
CA ARG A 224 12.98 26.35 5.60
C ARG A 224 12.48 27.26 4.48
N LYS A 225 13.08 27.15 3.28
CA LYS A 225 12.64 27.88 2.09
C LYS A 225 11.17 27.54 1.77
N THR A 226 10.84 26.25 1.79
CA THR A 226 9.47 25.77 1.57
C THR A 226 8.49 26.36 2.58
N TRP A 227 8.86 26.37 3.86
CA TRP A 227 8.01 26.96 4.90
C TRP A 227 7.83 28.46 4.74
N ALA A 228 8.88 29.16 4.33
CA ALA A 228 8.80 30.60 4.04
C ALA A 228 7.80 30.88 2.91
N CYS A 229 7.85 30.13 1.82
CA CYS A 229 6.87 30.23 0.71
C CYS A 229 5.43 29.96 1.18
N ILE A 230 5.21 28.95 2.03
CA ILE A 230 3.86 28.63 2.55
C ILE A 230 3.33 29.80 3.40
N ARG A 231 4.15 30.39 4.27
CA ARG A 231 3.76 31.54 5.08
C ARG A 231 3.46 32.78 4.24
N GLU A 232 4.27 33.02 3.22
CA GLU A 232 4.03 34.10 2.27
C GLU A 232 2.71 33.90 1.51
N ALA A 233 2.47 32.69 1.01
CA ALA A 233 1.20 32.33 0.38
C ALA A 233 0.01 32.57 1.33
N ALA A 234 0.11 32.13 2.60
CA ALA A 234 -0.94 32.30 3.59
C ALA A 234 -1.28 33.77 3.88
N SER A 235 -0.33 34.70 3.72
CA SER A 235 -0.58 36.13 3.92
C SER A 235 -1.30 36.80 2.75
N ARG A 236 -1.28 36.18 1.56
CA ARG A 236 -1.85 36.75 0.31
C ARG A 236 -3.11 36.04 -0.16
N THR A 237 -3.40 34.88 0.38
CA THR A 237 -4.46 34.00 -0.11
C THR A 237 -5.69 34.05 0.80
N PRO A 238 -6.92 34.05 0.25
CA PRO A 238 -8.14 34.04 1.07
C PRO A 238 -8.32 32.68 1.76
N PRO A 239 -9.05 32.64 2.89
CA PRO A 239 -9.41 31.39 3.55
C PRO A 239 -10.21 30.46 2.62
N GLY A 240 -9.99 29.15 2.75
CA GLY A 240 -10.55 28.11 1.87
C GLY A 240 -9.59 27.67 0.76
N ALA A 241 -8.41 28.28 0.61
CA ALA A 241 -7.52 28.01 -0.51
C ALA A 241 -6.34 27.09 -0.16
N LEU A 242 -5.86 26.36 -1.16
CA LEU A 242 -4.66 25.52 -1.11
C LEU A 242 -3.41 26.42 -1.05
N LEU A 243 -2.60 26.26 0.00
CA LEU A 243 -1.32 26.94 0.16
C LEU A 243 -0.16 26.15 -0.44
N ARG A 244 -0.19 24.83 -0.25
CA ARG A 244 0.81 23.91 -0.79
C ARG A 244 0.21 22.54 -1.04
N GLN A 245 0.42 22.03 -2.22
CA GLN A 245 0.17 20.64 -2.56
C GLN A 245 1.37 19.77 -2.18
N ASP A 246 1.14 18.58 -1.64
CA ASP A 246 2.22 17.61 -1.40
C ASP A 246 2.79 17.08 -2.72
N LEU A 247 3.96 16.48 -2.65
CA LEU A 247 4.67 15.98 -3.83
C LEU A 247 3.84 14.94 -4.59
N CYS A 248 3.77 15.06 -5.92
CA CYS A 248 3.21 14.02 -6.78
C CYS A 248 4.08 12.76 -6.76
N LEU A 249 3.54 11.64 -7.26
CA LEU A 249 4.25 10.35 -7.25
C LEU A 249 5.64 10.43 -7.87
N MET A 250 5.80 11.12 -9.00
CA MET A 250 7.11 11.28 -9.65
C MET A 250 8.13 12.03 -8.79
N GLN A 251 7.71 13.10 -8.10
CA GLN A 251 8.57 13.83 -7.17
C GLN A 251 8.92 13.01 -5.93
N ARG A 252 7.96 12.20 -5.44
CA ARG A 252 8.18 11.24 -4.35
C ARG A 252 9.19 10.15 -4.73
N VAL A 253 9.28 9.76 -6.01
CA VAL A 253 10.35 8.86 -6.49
C VAL A 253 11.72 9.43 -6.15
N LEU A 254 11.99 10.70 -6.45
CA LEU A 254 13.26 11.33 -6.17
C LEU A 254 13.53 11.43 -4.66
N ARG A 255 12.51 11.79 -3.88
CA ARG A 255 12.65 11.99 -2.43
C ARG A 255 12.80 10.68 -1.65
N ASP A 256 11.95 9.68 -1.95
CA ASP A 256 11.78 8.51 -1.09
C ASP A 256 12.33 7.21 -1.71
N MET A 257 12.40 7.10 -3.05
CA MET A 257 12.72 5.84 -3.73
C MET A 257 14.14 5.83 -4.31
N ALA A 258 14.65 6.96 -4.78
CA ALA A 258 16.03 7.07 -5.24
C ALA A 258 17.00 6.93 -4.06
N GLY A 259 17.94 5.99 -4.14
CA GLY A 259 18.91 5.67 -3.10
C GLY A 259 20.26 5.29 -3.70
N GLU A 260 21.22 4.89 -2.86
CA GLU A 260 22.57 4.50 -3.27
C GLU A 260 22.64 3.34 -4.26
N HIS A 261 21.63 2.43 -4.21
CA HIS A 261 21.54 1.29 -5.11
C HIS A 261 20.79 1.61 -6.41
N THR A 262 20.24 2.81 -6.57
CA THR A 262 19.51 3.21 -7.78
C THR A 262 20.48 3.59 -8.88
N GLN A 263 20.45 2.85 -9.99
CA GLN A 263 21.33 3.09 -11.15
C GLN A 263 20.70 4.06 -12.15
N SER A 264 19.40 3.96 -12.40
CA SER A 264 18.69 4.80 -13.34
C SER A 264 17.23 5.02 -12.96
N ILE A 265 16.71 6.18 -13.33
CA ILE A 265 15.28 6.52 -13.26
C ILE A 265 14.86 6.90 -14.68
N ARG A 266 14.07 6.04 -15.32
CA ARG A 266 13.64 6.22 -16.71
C ARG A 266 12.18 6.65 -16.77
N ILE A 267 11.89 7.65 -17.58
CA ILE A 267 10.55 8.17 -17.80
C ILE A 267 10.24 8.26 -19.29
N ASP A 268 9.06 7.83 -19.70
CA ASP A 268 8.61 7.80 -21.09
C ASP A 268 8.06 9.14 -21.62
N SER A 269 7.84 10.12 -20.75
CA SER A 269 7.38 11.46 -21.12
C SER A 269 8.50 12.50 -21.05
N GLN A 270 8.88 13.06 -22.18
CA GLN A 270 9.90 14.12 -22.26
C GLN A 270 9.48 15.39 -21.50
N GLU A 271 8.21 15.76 -21.57
CA GLU A 271 7.70 16.94 -20.85
C GLU A 271 7.81 16.77 -19.33
N GLN A 272 7.39 15.61 -18.83
CA GLN A 272 7.45 15.32 -17.39
C GLN A 272 8.90 15.16 -16.91
N LEU A 273 9.78 14.61 -17.74
CA LEU A 273 11.21 14.59 -17.45
C LEU A 273 11.76 16.00 -17.22
N GLN A 274 11.43 16.96 -18.10
CA GLN A 274 11.87 18.35 -17.96
C GLN A 274 11.36 19.01 -16.67
N ARG A 275 10.11 18.71 -16.30
CA ARG A 275 9.52 19.18 -15.03
C ARG A 275 10.23 18.55 -13.81
N LEU A 276 10.51 17.25 -13.91
CA LEU A 276 11.15 16.51 -12.82
C LEU A 276 12.63 16.87 -12.67
N LEU A 277 13.35 17.16 -13.79
CA LEU A 277 14.70 17.67 -13.78
C LEU A 277 14.81 19.06 -13.12
N ARG A 278 13.87 19.98 -13.43
CA ARG A 278 13.83 21.29 -12.76
C ARG A 278 13.66 21.14 -11.26
N PHE A 279 12.70 20.33 -10.84
CA PHE A 279 12.47 20.03 -9.43
C PHE A 279 13.69 19.34 -8.78
N GLY A 280 14.25 18.33 -9.44
CA GLY A 280 15.37 17.56 -8.92
C GLY A 280 16.65 18.39 -8.80
N ASN A 281 16.97 19.23 -9.81
CA ASN A 281 18.16 20.11 -9.76
C ASN A 281 18.06 21.17 -8.64
N GLU A 282 16.85 21.65 -8.34
CA GLU A 282 16.62 22.62 -7.26
C GLU A 282 16.70 21.97 -5.86
N PHE A 283 16.23 20.72 -5.70
CA PHE A 283 16.00 20.15 -4.39
C PHE A 283 16.75 18.84 -4.12
N MET A 284 17.12 18.08 -5.15
CA MET A 284 17.73 16.75 -5.04
C MET A 284 18.70 16.47 -6.19
N PRO A 285 19.81 17.25 -6.30
CA PRO A 285 20.70 17.22 -7.47
C PRO A 285 21.34 15.85 -7.71
N GLN A 286 21.60 15.07 -6.68
CA GLN A 286 22.15 13.72 -6.82
C GLN A 286 21.14 12.76 -7.48
N ALA A 287 19.88 12.79 -7.06
CA ALA A 287 18.83 11.97 -7.65
C ALA A 287 18.48 12.42 -9.08
N ALA A 288 18.56 13.75 -9.37
CA ALA A 288 18.32 14.29 -10.69
C ALA A 288 19.30 13.75 -11.75
N ARG A 289 20.55 13.43 -11.39
CA ARG A 289 21.56 12.86 -12.30
C ARG A 289 21.20 11.47 -12.80
N LEU A 290 20.33 10.75 -12.09
CA LEU A 290 19.87 9.41 -12.45
C LEU A 290 18.70 9.42 -13.44
N LEU A 291 18.09 10.60 -13.67
CA LEU A 291 16.95 10.78 -14.56
C LEU A 291 17.37 10.68 -16.03
N SER A 292 16.63 9.90 -16.80
CA SER A 292 16.81 9.77 -18.25
C SER A 292 15.48 9.59 -18.97
N HIS A 293 15.43 10.06 -20.22
CA HIS A 293 14.29 9.82 -21.10
C HIS A 293 14.35 8.42 -21.68
N TYR A 294 13.22 7.74 -21.66
CA TYR A 294 13.04 6.52 -22.43
C TYR A 294 12.37 6.85 -23.77
N SER A 295 13.11 6.63 -24.84
CA SER A 295 12.69 6.93 -26.22
C SER A 295 12.52 5.69 -27.09
N GLY A 296 12.42 4.50 -26.50
CA GLY A 296 12.22 3.24 -27.22
C GLY A 296 10.85 3.19 -27.91
N GLU A 297 10.77 2.48 -29.04
CA GLU A 297 9.51 2.28 -29.78
C GLU A 297 8.50 1.43 -28.99
N ARG A 298 8.98 0.45 -28.22
CA ARG A 298 8.15 -0.40 -27.38
C ARG A 298 7.83 0.31 -26.06
N PRO A 299 6.57 0.33 -25.57
CA PRO A 299 6.25 0.94 -24.28
C PRO A 299 7.15 0.42 -23.16
N ILE A 300 7.57 1.30 -22.24
CA ILE A 300 8.56 0.97 -21.21
C ILE A 300 8.08 -0.17 -20.31
N PHE A 301 6.80 -0.23 -19.97
CA PHE A 301 6.25 -1.29 -19.11
C PHE A 301 6.17 -2.64 -19.83
N ASP A 302 5.87 -2.63 -21.14
CA ASP A 302 5.89 -3.84 -21.97
C ASP A 302 7.31 -4.40 -22.11
N LEU A 303 8.30 -3.51 -22.31
CA LEU A 303 9.70 -3.92 -22.47
C LEU A 303 10.21 -4.70 -21.24
N TYR A 304 9.78 -4.28 -20.05
CA TYR A 304 10.19 -4.89 -18.79
C TYR A 304 9.19 -5.94 -18.26
N GLY A 305 8.14 -6.28 -19.02
CA GLY A 305 7.12 -7.26 -18.65
C GLY A 305 6.31 -6.87 -17.40
N ILE A 306 6.17 -5.55 -17.15
CA ILE A 306 5.54 -5.05 -15.92
C ILE A 306 4.03 -5.24 -15.97
N ASP A 307 3.38 -5.03 -17.12
CA ASP A 307 1.93 -5.20 -17.24
C ASP A 307 1.51 -6.67 -17.06
N GLU A 308 2.35 -7.62 -17.50
CA GLU A 308 2.15 -9.04 -17.19
C GLU A 308 2.32 -9.34 -15.69
N GLU A 309 3.29 -8.70 -15.05
CA GLU A 309 3.53 -8.87 -13.61
C GLU A 309 2.39 -8.26 -12.78
N ILE A 310 1.81 -7.13 -13.22
CA ILE A 310 0.60 -6.55 -12.62
C ILE A 310 -0.55 -7.56 -12.70
N THR A 311 -0.79 -8.14 -13.87
CA THR A 311 -1.84 -9.13 -14.07
C THR A 311 -1.65 -10.34 -13.15
N ARG A 312 -0.42 -10.86 -13.05
CA ARG A 312 -0.08 -11.94 -12.11
C ARG A 312 -0.27 -11.54 -10.64
N ALA A 313 0.06 -10.29 -10.30
CA ALA A 313 -0.08 -9.77 -8.95
C ALA A 313 -1.55 -9.54 -8.51
N LEU A 314 -2.48 -9.46 -9.44
CA LEU A 314 -3.92 -9.42 -9.14
C LEU A 314 -4.51 -10.82 -8.91
N GLY A 315 -3.83 -11.87 -9.37
CA GLY A 315 -4.25 -13.26 -9.15
C GLY A 315 -3.97 -13.75 -7.72
N ARG A 316 -4.74 -14.73 -7.27
CA ARG A 316 -4.57 -15.35 -5.93
C ARG A 316 -3.31 -16.21 -5.86
N ARG A 317 -2.96 -16.90 -6.95
CA ARG A 317 -1.88 -17.88 -7.01
C ARG A 317 -0.58 -17.24 -7.47
N VAL A 318 0.53 -17.60 -6.81
CA VAL A 318 1.89 -17.17 -7.13
C VAL A 318 2.76 -18.41 -7.27
N GLU A 319 3.29 -18.62 -8.46
CA GLU A 319 4.15 -19.77 -8.75
C GLU A 319 5.55 -19.55 -8.16
N LEU A 320 6.13 -20.60 -7.59
CA LEU A 320 7.52 -20.68 -7.11
C LEU A 320 8.39 -21.33 -8.18
N LYS A 321 9.68 -21.01 -8.19
CA LYS A 321 10.64 -21.55 -9.17
C LYS A 321 10.78 -23.08 -9.10
N SER A 322 10.61 -23.66 -7.92
CA SER A 322 10.63 -25.09 -7.68
C SER A 322 9.42 -25.86 -8.22
N GLY A 323 8.34 -25.16 -8.59
CA GLY A 323 7.06 -25.76 -8.98
C GLY A 323 6.02 -25.81 -7.84
N GLY A 324 6.39 -25.36 -6.64
CA GLY A 324 5.43 -25.03 -5.58
C GLY A 324 4.69 -23.73 -5.89
N TYR A 325 3.74 -23.34 -5.05
CA TYR A 325 2.99 -22.10 -5.21
C TYR A 325 2.47 -21.56 -3.88
N LEU A 326 2.18 -20.25 -3.87
CA LEU A 326 1.48 -19.58 -2.78
C LEU A 326 0.04 -19.30 -3.19
N VAL A 327 -0.87 -19.35 -2.23
CA VAL A 327 -2.23 -18.81 -2.36
C VAL A 327 -2.36 -17.63 -1.42
N ILE A 328 -2.69 -16.45 -1.96
CA ILE A 328 -2.80 -15.20 -1.19
C ILE A 328 -4.25 -14.73 -1.24
N ASP A 329 -4.90 -14.70 -0.08
CA ASP A 329 -6.26 -14.22 0.08
C ASP A 329 -6.32 -13.01 1.01
N GLN A 330 -7.01 -11.97 0.56
CA GLN A 330 -7.32 -10.79 1.37
C GLN A 330 -8.76 -10.89 1.87
N THR A 331 -8.92 -10.85 3.19
CA THR A 331 -10.22 -10.66 3.84
C THR A 331 -10.40 -9.20 4.24
N GLU A 332 -11.50 -8.86 4.87
CA GLU A 332 -11.75 -7.51 5.39
C GLU A 332 -10.69 -7.09 6.43
N ALA A 333 -10.29 -7.98 7.32
CA ALA A 333 -9.44 -7.66 8.47
C ALA A 333 -7.98 -8.08 8.29
N LEU A 334 -7.68 -9.16 7.58
CA LEU A 334 -6.36 -9.77 7.49
C LEU A 334 -6.08 -10.34 6.10
N THR A 335 -4.80 -10.68 5.86
CA THR A 335 -4.35 -11.42 4.67
C THR A 335 -3.85 -12.79 5.11
N THR A 336 -4.26 -13.84 4.41
CA THR A 336 -3.76 -15.20 4.60
C THR A 336 -2.89 -15.61 3.41
N ILE A 337 -1.83 -16.34 3.70
CA ILE A 337 -0.89 -16.85 2.70
C ILE A 337 -0.65 -18.33 3.00
N ASP A 338 -1.06 -19.20 2.09
CA ASP A 338 -0.88 -20.64 2.15
C ASP A 338 0.23 -21.08 1.21
N VAL A 339 1.13 -21.96 1.67
CA VAL A 339 2.29 -22.46 0.92
C VAL A 339 2.09 -23.90 0.52
N ASN A 340 2.22 -24.19 -0.78
CA ASN A 340 2.00 -25.50 -1.35
C ASN A 340 3.23 -26.01 -2.11
N THR A 341 3.56 -27.31 -2.00
CA THR A 341 4.64 -27.95 -2.78
C THR A 341 4.30 -28.11 -4.26
N GLY A 342 3.00 -28.13 -4.61
CA GLY A 342 2.55 -28.41 -5.97
C GLY A 342 3.02 -29.78 -6.48
N ALA A 343 3.47 -29.81 -7.72
CA ALA A 343 4.01 -31.00 -8.37
C ALA A 343 5.49 -31.27 -8.07
N PHE A 344 6.12 -30.51 -7.16
CA PHE A 344 7.53 -30.64 -6.85
C PHE A 344 7.83 -31.90 -6.03
N THR A 345 8.28 -32.96 -6.71
CA THR A 345 8.66 -34.25 -6.10
C THR A 345 10.18 -34.51 -6.12
N GLY A 346 10.97 -33.47 -6.35
CA GLY A 346 12.32 -33.53 -6.88
C GLY A 346 13.46 -33.86 -5.94
N ALA A 347 13.27 -34.12 -4.64
CA ALA A 347 14.37 -34.47 -3.75
C ALA A 347 14.25 -35.94 -3.28
N ARG A 348 15.43 -36.60 -3.08
CA ARG A 348 15.49 -37.94 -2.49
C ARG A 348 14.96 -38.00 -1.06
N ASN A 349 14.77 -36.84 -0.43
CA ASN A 349 14.22 -36.68 0.91
C ASN A 349 13.09 -35.65 0.91
N PHE A 350 11.89 -36.07 1.32
CA PHE A 350 10.69 -35.23 1.39
C PHE A 350 10.88 -34.00 2.29
N GLY A 351 11.56 -34.15 3.44
CA GLY A 351 11.85 -33.04 4.34
C GLY A 351 12.75 -31.94 3.72
N GLU A 352 13.69 -32.33 2.84
CA GLU A 352 14.55 -31.37 2.12
C GLU A 352 13.76 -30.61 1.03
N THR A 353 12.79 -31.27 0.42
CA THR A 353 11.87 -30.65 -0.54
C THR A 353 11.03 -29.58 0.13
N ILE A 354 10.39 -29.89 1.27
CA ILE A 354 9.62 -28.95 2.09
C ILE A 354 10.48 -27.75 2.49
N PHE A 355 11.67 -28.00 3.01
CA PHE A 355 12.56 -26.94 3.46
C PHE A 355 12.93 -25.97 2.31
N LYS A 356 13.28 -26.48 1.13
CA LYS A 356 13.57 -25.66 -0.05
C LYS A 356 12.36 -24.85 -0.51
N THR A 357 11.19 -25.48 -0.56
CA THR A 357 9.94 -24.78 -0.91
C THR A 357 9.62 -23.66 0.07
N ASN A 358 9.76 -23.91 1.38
CA ASN A 358 9.52 -22.89 2.40
C ASN A 358 10.53 -21.73 2.33
N LEU A 359 11.81 -21.99 2.01
CA LEU A 359 12.80 -20.93 1.78
C LEU A 359 12.45 -20.05 0.57
N GLU A 360 12.03 -20.67 -0.55
CA GLU A 360 11.56 -19.93 -1.73
C GLU A 360 10.27 -19.14 -1.40
N ALA A 361 9.35 -19.75 -0.67
CA ALA A 361 8.12 -19.12 -0.21
C ALA A 361 8.43 -17.87 0.63
N ALA A 362 9.38 -17.94 1.57
CA ALA A 362 9.79 -16.80 2.39
C ALA A 362 10.26 -15.60 1.55
N GLN A 363 11.03 -15.87 0.47
CA GLN A 363 11.47 -14.82 -0.46
C GLN A 363 10.31 -14.26 -1.28
N ALA A 364 9.47 -15.15 -1.83
CA ALA A 364 8.32 -14.77 -2.64
C ALA A 364 7.28 -13.98 -1.82
N ILE A 365 7.00 -14.39 -0.58
CA ILE A 365 6.09 -13.69 0.34
C ILE A 365 6.55 -12.25 0.56
N ALA A 366 7.80 -12.04 0.97
CA ALA A 366 8.34 -10.70 1.20
C ALA A 366 8.22 -9.81 -0.05
N ARG A 367 8.49 -10.36 -1.24
CA ARG A 367 8.31 -9.67 -2.52
C ARG A 367 6.83 -9.33 -2.78
N GLN A 368 5.91 -10.29 -2.59
CA GLN A 368 4.49 -10.09 -2.84
C GLN A 368 3.87 -9.06 -1.88
N LEU A 369 4.32 -9.01 -0.62
CA LEU A 369 3.90 -7.98 0.34
C LEU A 369 4.25 -6.57 -0.17
N ARG A 370 5.43 -6.38 -0.75
CA ARG A 370 5.87 -5.11 -1.34
C ARG A 370 5.12 -4.81 -2.63
N LEU A 371 5.10 -5.75 -3.58
CA LEU A 371 4.52 -5.58 -4.92
C LEU A 371 3.01 -5.28 -4.85
N ARG A 372 2.26 -6.06 -4.07
CA ARG A 372 0.81 -5.91 -3.90
C ARG A 372 0.43 -4.87 -2.85
N ASN A 373 1.42 -4.29 -2.15
CA ASN A 373 1.24 -3.39 -1.01
C ASN A 373 0.27 -3.95 0.05
N LEU A 374 0.44 -5.22 0.41
CA LEU A 374 -0.36 -5.86 1.45
C LEU A 374 0.02 -5.30 2.82
N GLY A 375 -0.97 -4.99 3.65
CA GLY A 375 -0.75 -4.41 4.97
C GLY A 375 -1.83 -4.80 5.97
N GLY A 376 -1.56 -4.58 7.25
CA GLY A 376 -2.39 -5.03 8.36
C GLY A 376 -1.83 -6.32 8.98
N ILE A 377 -2.70 -7.18 9.46
CA ILE A 377 -2.37 -8.50 9.98
C ILE A 377 -2.22 -9.48 8.81
N ILE A 378 -1.15 -10.25 8.80
CA ILE A 378 -0.84 -11.23 7.75
C ILE A 378 -0.50 -12.55 8.46
N ILE A 379 -1.19 -13.62 8.09
CA ILE A 379 -0.94 -14.96 8.60
C ILE A 379 -0.38 -15.81 7.46
N VAL A 380 0.73 -16.46 7.73
CA VAL A 380 1.39 -17.36 6.76
C VAL A 380 1.34 -18.78 7.29
N ASP A 381 0.80 -19.67 6.47
CA ASP A 381 0.80 -21.12 6.68
C ASP A 381 1.93 -21.73 5.83
N PHE A 382 3.06 -21.99 6.49
CA PHE A 382 4.18 -22.69 5.87
C PHE A 382 3.93 -24.19 5.94
N ILE A 383 4.48 -24.93 4.97
CA ILE A 383 4.43 -26.40 5.01
C ILE A 383 5.14 -26.88 6.27
N ASP A 384 4.53 -27.81 6.98
CA ASP A 384 5.03 -28.35 8.25
C ASP A 384 6.46 -28.83 8.18
N MET A 385 7.30 -28.34 9.08
CA MET A 385 8.71 -28.70 9.21
C MET A 385 8.95 -29.45 10.52
N ALA A 386 9.43 -30.68 10.42
CA ALA A 386 9.70 -31.53 11.58
C ALA A 386 10.94 -31.08 12.38
N THR A 387 11.88 -30.38 11.78
CA THR A 387 13.16 -29.97 12.37
C THR A 387 13.13 -28.50 12.80
N PRO A 388 13.38 -28.17 14.07
CA PRO A 388 13.46 -26.79 14.55
C PRO A 388 14.49 -25.94 13.81
N GLU A 389 15.59 -26.56 13.35
CA GLU A 389 16.63 -25.88 12.57
C GLU A 389 16.10 -25.36 11.24
N HIS A 390 15.24 -26.13 10.56
CA HIS A 390 14.59 -25.69 9.31
C HIS A 390 13.63 -24.53 9.58
N GLN A 391 12.84 -24.60 10.66
CA GLN A 391 11.94 -23.51 11.04
C GLN A 391 12.70 -22.22 11.31
N GLN A 392 13.80 -22.29 12.04
CA GLN A 392 14.66 -21.13 12.33
C GLN A 392 15.30 -20.56 11.06
N ALA A 393 15.76 -21.42 10.16
CA ALA A 393 16.36 -20.98 8.88
C ALA A 393 15.34 -20.26 7.98
N VAL A 394 14.11 -20.78 7.87
CA VAL A 394 13.02 -20.15 7.11
C VAL A 394 12.65 -18.80 7.72
N LEU A 395 12.53 -18.73 9.05
CA LEU A 395 12.23 -17.48 9.77
C LEU A 395 13.35 -16.44 9.58
N ALA A 396 14.60 -16.86 9.67
CA ALA A 396 15.76 -15.99 9.44
C ALA A 396 15.79 -15.44 8.01
N GLU A 397 15.50 -16.29 7.01
CA GLU A 397 15.41 -15.88 5.61
C GLU A 397 14.28 -14.88 5.40
N LEU A 398 13.08 -15.15 5.93
CA LEU A 398 11.95 -14.25 5.83
C LEU A 398 12.28 -12.88 6.47
N ARG A 399 12.83 -12.86 7.68
CA ARG A 399 13.25 -11.62 8.36
C ARG A 399 14.28 -10.85 7.55
N ARG A 400 15.24 -11.54 6.94
CA ARG A 400 16.25 -10.95 6.05
C ARG A 400 15.61 -10.29 4.83
N GLN A 401 14.58 -10.89 4.22
CA GLN A 401 13.87 -10.32 3.08
C GLN A 401 12.96 -9.15 3.50
N LEU A 402 12.26 -9.28 4.64
CA LEU A 402 11.43 -8.20 5.19
C LEU A 402 12.23 -6.97 5.61
N ALA A 403 13.49 -7.12 6.01
CA ALA A 403 14.37 -5.99 6.33
C ALA A 403 14.63 -5.06 5.13
N ARG A 404 14.41 -5.53 3.90
CA ARG A 404 14.51 -4.71 2.67
C ARG A 404 13.26 -3.85 2.43
N ASP A 405 12.17 -4.11 3.16
CA ASP A 405 10.93 -3.37 3.01
C ASP A 405 11.06 -1.98 3.68
N ARG A 406 10.77 -0.93 2.93
CA ARG A 406 10.75 0.46 3.44
C ARG A 406 9.62 0.66 4.46
N VAL A 407 8.55 -0.13 4.34
CA VAL A 407 7.42 -0.10 5.27
C VAL A 407 7.74 -0.95 6.50
N LYS A 408 7.39 -0.44 7.69
CA LYS A 408 7.61 -1.20 8.93
C LYS A 408 6.81 -2.49 8.89
N THR A 409 7.54 -3.61 8.90
CA THR A 409 6.99 -4.97 8.96
C THR A 409 7.61 -5.68 10.16
N THR A 410 6.80 -6.35 10.95
CA THR A 410 7.23 -7.09 12.14
C THR A 410 6.73 -8.53 12.02
N ALA A 411 7.62 -9.49 12.20
CA ALA A 411 7.30 -10.91 12.29
C ALA A 411 7.31 -11.34 13.76
N ALA A 412 6.47 -12.29 14.12
CA ALA A 412 6.52 -12.98 15.41
C ALA A 412 7.88 -13.67 15.61
N ASP A 413 8.25 -13.96 16.87
CA ASP A 413 9.55 -14.54 17.19
C ASP A 413 9.68 -16.01 16.81
N GLY A 414 8.58 -16.70 16.54
CA GLY A 414 8.52 -18.09 16.13
C GLY A 414 7.18 -18.46 15.53
N PHE A 415 7.06 -19.72 15.16
CA PHE A 415 5.80 -20.30 14.72
C PHE A 415 4.85 -20.48 15.92
N SER A 416 3.57 -20.28 15.70
CA SER A 416 2.52 -20.53 16.69
C SER A 416 2.41 -22.05 16.96
N PRO A 417 1.67 -22.49 18.01
CA PRO A 417 1.37 -23.91 18.24
C PRO A 417 0.64 -24.60 17.08
N LEU A 418 0.03 -23.83 16.19
CA LEU A 418 -0.65 -24.32 14.98
C LEU A 418 0.27 -24.34 13.74
N GLY A 419 1.57 -24.07 13.87
CA GLY A 419 2.49 -24.00 12.73
C GLY A 419 2.42 -22.70 11.93
N LEU A 420 1.57 -21.73 12.33
CA LEU A 420 1.37 -20.48 11.61
C LEU A 420 2.41 -19.42 12.01
N LEU A 421 2.78 -18.56 11.05
CA LEU A 421 3.62 -17.41 11.30
C LEU A 421 2.82 -16.11 11.19
N GLU A 422 2.86 -15.29 12.25
CA GLU A 422 2.17 -14.02 12.32
C GLU A 422 3.07 -12.86 11.90
N LEU A 423 2.55 -12.01 11.02
CA LEU A 423 3.21 -10.81 10.53
C LEU A 423 2.30 -9.60 10.71
N THR A 424 2.89 -8.44 10.95
CA THR A 424 2.18 -7.16 10.86
C THR A 424 2.95 -6.22 9.95
N ARG A 425 2.28 -5.62 8.98
CA ARG A 425 2.83 -4.61 8.07
C ARG A 425 1.99 -3.35 8.12
N LYS A 426 2.60 -2.19 8.34
CA LYS A 426 1.87 -0.93 8.41
C LYS A 426 1.12 -0.67 7.08
N ARG A 427 -0.19 -0.42 7.15
CA ARG A 427 -0.95 0.05 5.98
C ARG A 427 -0.55 1.50 5.68
N THR A 428 0.01 1.74 4.50
CA THR A 428 0.42 3.07 4.05
C THR A 428 -0.50 3.64 2.98
N ARG A 429 -1.13 2.76 2.20
CA ARG A 429 -2.11 3.03 1.14
C ARG A 429 -2.92 1.77 0.87
N GLU A 430 -3.90 1.84 -0.01
CA GLU A 430 -4.67 0.68 -0.48
C GLU A 430 -3.79 -0.36 -1.18
N SER A 431 -4.21 -1.62 -1.14
CA SER A 431 -3.52 -2.69 -1.86
C SER A 431 -3.73 -2.54 -3.37
N LEU A 432 -2.82 -3.16 -4.15
CA LEU A 432 -2.90 -3.14 -5.61
C LEU A 432 -4.25 -3.64 -6.13
N ALA A 433 -4.80 -4.70 -5.52
CA ALA A 433 -6.11 -5.23 -5.90
C ALA A 433 -7.24 -4.24 -5.62
N GLN A 434 -7.22 -3.53 -4.48
CA GLN A 434 -8.23 -2.51 -4.16
C GLN A 434 -8.19 -1.31 -5.11
N MET A 435 -6.98 -0.94 -5.58
CA MET A 435 -6.82 0.18 -6.52
C MET A 435 -7.21 -0.17 -7.96
N LEU A 436 -6.95 -1.41 -8.41
CA LEU A 436 -7.08 -1.80 -9.82
C LEU A 436 -8.29 -2.69 -10.11
N SER A 437 -9.03 -3.14 -9.10
CA SER A 437 -10.19 -4.02 -9.29
C SER A 437 -11.35 -3.63 -8.38
N GLN A 438 -12.52 -4.12 -8.70
CA GLN A 438 -13.75 -3.96 -7.91
C GLN A 438 -14.34 -5.33 -7.58
N PRO A 439 -15.18 -5.44 -6.53
CA PRO A 439 -15.87 -6.68 -6.24
C PRO A 439 -16.64 -7.20 -7.45
N CYS A 440 -16.59 -8.50 -7.69
CA CYS A 440 -17.32 -9.10 -8.80
C CYS A 440 -18.83 -8.87 -8.63
N PRO A 441 -19.54 -8.28 -9.61
CA PRO A 441 -20.97 -8.01 -9.50
C PRO A 441 -21.82 -9.29 -9.38
N LEU A 442 -21.31 -10.42 -9.88
CA LEU A 442 -22.02 -11.70 -9.87
C LEU A 442 -22.02 -12.34 -8.47
N CYS A 443 -20.84 -12.45 -7.84
CA CYS A 443 -20.70 -13.10 -6.53
C CYS A 443 -20.48 -12.10 -5.38
N GLN A 444 -20.48 -10.79 -5.66
CA GLN A 444 -20.30 -9.72 -4.67
C GLN A 444 -19.10 -9.92 -3.74
N GLY A 445 -18.05 -10.61 -4.23
CA GLY A 445 -16.85 -10.92 -3.47
C GLY A 445 -16.85 -12.26 -2.74
N SER A 446 -17.95 -13.03 -2.76
CA SER A 446 -18.01 -14.35 -2.09
C SER A 446 -17.15 -15.43 -2.78
N GLY A 447 -16.80 -15.24 -4.06
CA GLY A 447 -16.03 -16.19 -4.86
C GLY A 447 -16.82 -17.43 -5.28
N ARG A 448 -18.10 -17.53 -4.92
CA ARG A 448 -19.01 -18.65 -5.25
C ARG A 448 -20.37 -18.10 -5.60
N VAL A 449 -21.09 -18.85 -6.44
CA VAL A 449 -22.50 -18.64 -6.76
C VAL A 449 -23.27 -19.95 -6.50
N ARG A 450 -24.56 -19.85 -6.25
CA ARG A 450 -25.43 -21.04 -6.10
C ARG A 450 -25.43 -21.84 -7.40
N THR A 451 -25.50 -23.15 -7.29
CA THR A 451 -25.64 -24.01 -8.47
C THR A 451 -27.03 -23.86 -9.09
N ALA A 452 -27.13 -24.06 -10.40
CA ALA A 452 -28.44 -24.05 -11.10
C ALA A 452 -29.48 -24.98 -10.43
N ARG A 453 -29.03 -26.13 -9.92
CA ARG A 453 -29.89 -27.06 -9.18
C ARG A 453 -30.42 -26.50 -7.86
N THR A 454 -29.57 -25.78 -7.11
CA THR A 454 -30.00 -25.11 -5.88
C THR A 454 -31.05 -24.05 -6.18
N VAL A 455 -30.84 -23.25 -7.22
CA VAL A 455 -31.81 -22.24 -7.66
C VAL A 455 -33.10 -22.86 -8.17
N ALA A 456 -33.04 -23.96 -8.94
CA ALA A 456 -34.22 -24.70 -9.36
C ALA A 456 -35.06 -25.16 -8.16
N TYR A 457 -34.43 -25.70 -7.13
CA TYR A 457 -35.17 -26.13 -5.92
C TYR A 457 -35.70 -24.95 -5.10
N ASP A 458 -35.02 -23.80 -5.11
CA ASP A 458 -35.56 -22.56 -4.51
C ASP A 458 -36.82 -22.12 -5.25
N ILE A 459 -36.84 -22.18 -6.59
CA ILE A 459 -38.01 -21.88 -7.42
C ILE A 459 -39.19 -22.82 -7.08
N LEU A 460 -38.93 -24.12 -7.02
CA LEU A 460 -39.99 -25.08 -6.67
C LEU A 460 -40.59 -24.80 -5.27
N ARG A 461 -39.76 -24.43 -4.30
CA ARG A 461 -40.23 -24.04 -2.96
C ARG A 461 -41.00 -22.71 -2.96
N GLU A 462 -40.59 -21.76 -3.80
CA GLU A 462 -41.30 -20.50 -3.92
C GLU A 462 -42.67 -20.68 -4.55
N ILE A 463 -42.79 -21.48 -5.61
CA ILE A 463 -44.08 -21.82 -6.21
C ILE A 463 -45.04 -22.44 -5.17
N LEU A 464 -44.57 -23.39 -4.34
CA LEU A 464 -45.39 -23.96 -3.26
C LEU A 464 -45.85 -22.89 -2.26
N ARG A 465 -44.99 -21.96 -1.90
CA ARG A 465 -45.29 -20.86 -0.97
C ARG A 465 -46.35 -19.95 -1.56
N GLU A 466 -46.16 -19.52 -2.82
CA GLU A 466 -47.12 -18.67 -3.54
C GLU A 466 -48.45 -19.36 -3.78
N ALA A 467 -48.46 -20.67 -4.08
CA ALA A 467 -49.68 -21.44 -4.26
C ALA A 467 -50.52 -21.57 -2.97
N HIS A 468 -49.91 -21.52 -1.79
CA HIS A 468 -50.61 -21.47 -0.51
C HIS A 468 -51.23 -20.10 -0.19
N GLN A 469 -50.62 -19.02 -0.71
CA GLN A 469 -51.05 -17.65 -0.40
C GLN A 469 -52.02 -17.10 -1.45
N PHE A 470 -51.81 -17.47 -2.71
CA PHE A 470 -52.54 -16.94 -3.85
C PHE A 470 -53.17 -18.07 -4.68
N ASN A 471 -54.20 -17.74 -5.46
CA ASN A 471 -54.87 -18.70 -6.36
C ASN A 471 -54.81 -18.22 -7.82
N PRO A 472 -53.58 -18.13 -8.43
CA PRO A 472 -53.43 -17.69 -9.81
C PRO A 472 -53.98 -18.75 -10.81
N ARG A 473 -54.14 -18.35 -12.06
CA ARG A 473 -54.49 -19.29 -13.14
C ARG A 473 -53.28 -20.08 -13.62
N GLU A 474 -52.10 -19.46 -13.58
CA GLU A 474 -50.85 -20.00 -14.06
C GLU A 474 -49.66 -19.43 -13.27
N PHE A 475 -48.60 -20.22 -13.05
CA PHE A 475 -47.30 -19.76 -12.55
C PHE A 475 -46.33 -19.66 -13.72
N ARG A 476 -45.72 -18.50 -13.92
CA ARG A 476 -44.67 -18.28 -14.90
C ARG A 476 -43.32 -18.05 -14.22
N ILE A 477 -42.38 -18.96 -14.50
CA ILE A 477 -41.03 -18.87 -13.99
C ILE A 477 -40.14 -18.14 -15.02
N VAL A 478 -39.51 -17.06 -14.61
CA VAL A 478 -38.49 -16.35 -15.40
C VAL A 478 -37.16 -16.54 -14.72
N ALA A 479 -36.20 -17.20 -15.35
CA ALA A 479 -34.89 -17.48 -14.76
C ALA A 479 -33.79 -17.60 -15.83
N HIS A 480 -32.55 -17.67 -15.35
CA HIS A 480 -31.38 -17.85 -16.23
C HIS A 480 -31.52 -19.12 -17.09
N PRO A 481 -31.07 -19.11 -18.38
CA PRO A 481 -31.23 -20.25 -19.29
C PRO A 481 -30.73 -21.59 -18.75
N ALA A 482 -29.61 -21.61 -18.00
CA ALA A 482 -29.08 -22.83 -17.38
C ALA A 482 -30.00 -23.43 -16.32
N VAL A 483 -30.78 -22.61 -15.59
CA VAL A 483 -31.76 -23.07 -14.60
C VAL A 483 -32.99 -23.61 -15.30
N ILE A 484 -33.45 -22.93 -16.35
CA ILE A 484 -34.59 -23.36 -17.15
C ILE A 484 -34.29 -24.69 -17.85
N ALA A 485 -33.10 -24.83 -18.47
CA ALA A 485 -32.70 -26.11 -19.08
C ALA A 485 -32.70 -27.25 -18.07
N LEU A 486 -32.18 -27.04 -16.86
CA LEU A 486 -32.21 -28.05 -15.79
C LEU A 486 -33.65 -28.45 -15.39
N LEU A 487 -34.54 -27.46 -15.27
CA LEU A 487 -35.97 -27.72 -14.96
C LEU A 487 -36.70 -28.46 -16.08
N GLN A 488 -36.33 -28.26 -17.35
CA GLN A 488 -36.91 -28.91 -18.50
C GLN A 488 -36.40 -30.34 -18.69
N ASP A 489 -35.14 -30.60 -18.38
CA ASP A 489 -34.49 -31.89 -18.60
C ASP A 489 -34.46 -32.74 -17.31
N GLU A 490 -33.49 -32.53 -16.44
CA GLU A 490 -33.22 -33.40 -15.30
C GLU A 490 -34.32 -33.36 -14.22
N GLU A 491 -34.93 -32.20 -13.99
CA GLU A 491 -35.92 -31.95 -12.93
C GLU A 491 -37.36 -31.90 -13.48
N SER A 492 -37.59 -32.31 -14.75
CA SER A 492 -38.89 -32.23 -15.42
C SER A 492 -39.98 -33.02 -14.71
N GLN A 493 -39.65 -34.20 -14.15
CA GLN A 493 -40.61 -35.02 -13.39
C GLN A 493 -41.03 -34.33 -12.08
N HIS A 494 -40.10 -33.67 -11.38
CA HIS A 494 -40.40 -32.94 -10.15
C HIS A 494 -41.27 -31.71 -10.44
N LEU A 495 -41.02 -31.02 -11.55
CA LEU A 495 -41.83 -29.89 -12.00
C LEU A 495 -43.27 -30.34 -12.37
N ALA A 496 -43.39 -31.43 -13.10
CA ALA A 496 -44.69 -32.00 -13.44
C ALA A 496 -45.48 -32.44 -12.19
N SER A 497 -44.84 -33.17 -11.28
CA SER A 497 -45.47 -33.58 -10.00
C SER A 497 -45.91 -32.37 -9.16
N LEU A 498 -45.12 -31.27 -9.18
CA LEU A 498 -45.50 -30.03 -8.50
C LEU A 498 -46.72 -29.39 -9.16
N SER A 499 -46.75 -29.30 -10.50
CA SER A 499 -47.90 -28.78 -11.27
C SER A 499 -49.19 -29.56 -10.98
N ASP A 500 -49.08 -30.88 -10.93
CA ASP A 500 -50.23 -31.77 -10.57
C ASP A 500 -50.67 -31.53 -9.11
N HIS A 501 -49.73 -31.42 -8.19
CA HIS A 501 -50.03 -31.21 -6.77
C HIS A 501 -50.74 -29.87 -6.50
N ILE A 502 -50.32 -28.80 -7.17
CA ILE A 502 -50.95 -27.47 -7.01
C ILE A 502 -52.19 -27.30 -7.91
N GLY A 503 -52.40 -28.22 -8.88
CA GLY A 503 -53.52 -28.16 -9.84
C GLY A 503 -53.44 -26.95 -10.79
N LYS A 504 -52.27 -26.43 -11.07
CA LYS A 504 -52.03 -25.23 -11.89
C LYS A 504 -50.89 -25.46 -12.87
N PRO A 505 -51.00 -24.93 -14.10
CA PRO A 505 -49.92 -25.01 -15.07
C PRO A 505 -48.72 -24.14 -14.66
N ILE A 506 -47.52 -24.64 -14.94
CA ILE A 506 -46.26 -23.92 -14.72
C ILE A 506 -45.60 -23.74 -16.08
N SER A 507 -45.39 -22.49 -16.49
CA SER A 507 -44.65 -22.15 -17.71
C SER A 507 -43.22 -21.65 -17.37
N LEU A 508 -42.28 -21.97 -18.27
CA LEU A 508 -40.86 -21.64 -18.11
C LEU A 508 -40.42 -20.63 -19.18
N GLN A 509 -39.77 -19.56 -18.76
CA GLN A 509 -39.22 -18.55 -19.65
C GLN A 509 -37.75 -18.35 -19.33
N ALA A 510 -36.87 -18.55 -20.32
CA ALA A 510 -35.47 -18.30 -20.20
C ALA A 510 -35.18 -16.81 -20.44
N GLU A 511 -34.43 -16.17 -19.51
CA GLU A 511 -34.04 -14.76 -19.61
C GLU A 511 -32.54 -14.63 -19.35
N SER A 512 -31.74 -14.34 -20.39
CA SER A 512 -30.29 -14.28 -20.33
C SER A 512 -29.76 -13.04 -19.62
N SER A 513 -30.58 -12.01 -19.42
CA SER A 513 -30.21 -10.80 -18.67
C SER A 513 -30.20 -11.02 -17.16
N LEU A 514 -30.86 -12.08 -16.67
CA LEU A 514 -30.86 -12.45 -15.25
C LEU A 514 -29.55 -13.14 -14.87
N GLY A 515 -29.03 -12.82 -13.68
CA GLY A 515 -27.95 -13.58 -13.06
C GLY A 515 -28.42 -15.02 -12.71
N LEU A 516 -27.46 -15.96 -12.60
CA LEU A 516 -27.75 -17.37 -12.31
C LEU A 516 -28.64 -17.58 -11.06
N GLU A 517 -28.48 -16.74 -10.06
CA GLU A 517 -29.21 -16.81 -8.77
C GLU A 517 -30.52 -16.02 -8.76
N SER A 518 -30.77 -15.23 -9.80
CA SER A 518 -31.96 -14.39 -9.89
C SER A 518 -33.06 -15.09 -10.64
N PHE A 519 -34.26 -15.10 -10.07
CA PHE A 519 -35.46 -15.61 -10.72
C PHE A 519 -36.68 -14.79 -10.28
N ASP A 520 -37.73 -14.89 -11.06
CA ASP A 520 -39.03 -14.30 -10.76
C ASP A 520 -40.13 -15.34 -10.97
N VAL A 521 -41.14 -15.35 -10.11
CA VAL A 521 -42.34 -16.20 -10.19
C VAL A 521 -43.54 -15.29 -10.40
N ALA A 522 -43.91 -15.11 -11.66
CA ALA A 522 -45.06 -14.26 -12.00
C ALA A 522 -46.36 -15.08 -11.88
N LEU A 523 -47.34 -14.48 -11.23
CA LEU A 523 -48.70 -15.00 -11.05
C LEU A 523 -49.60 -14.45 -12.15
N SER A 524 -50.25 -15.30 -12.95
CA SER A 524 -51.14 -14.90 -14.05
C SER A 524 -52.58 -15.31 -13.82
#